data_17430f25d2de14c7ecc96502de65fa30
#
_entry.id   17430f25d2de14c7ecc96502de65fa30
#
_cell.length_a   1.000
_cell.length_b   1.000
_cell.length_c   1.000
_cell.angle_alpha   90.00
_cell.angle_beta   90.00
_cell.angle_gamma   90.00
#
_symmetry.space_group_name_H-M   'P 1'
#
loop_
_entity.id
_entity.type
_entity.pdbx_description
1 polymer ?
#
loop_
_entity_poly.entity_id
_entity_poly.type
_entity_poly.pdbx_seq_one_letter_code
_entity_poly.pdbx_strand_id
1 'polypeptide(L)'
;LGFLAPPVSAQPVKLTPDHHPQKGVPQGTLTKIPKWKSKVFAGTERDWWIYVPAQYKADKPAAVMVFQDGHDYARTTGNWRVPTVFDNLIHKGDMPVTIGVFINPGHNGKYKPQNPWRVSNRSFEYDTLSDQYARFLLEEILPEVGRKYNLTDDPNRRAICGASSGGICSWTVAWERPDAFRKVLSTIGSFTNIRGGHAYPNFIRKTARKPIRVWLQDGRNDLDNVHGSWPIANERMAAALKYQGYDYKFVYTDGAHNSNEAGPLLPEALRWLWRDWNKT
;
A
#
# COMPACT_ATOMS: atom_id res chain seq x y z
N LEU A 1 30.55 -16.45 31.28
CA LEU A 1 29.69 -15.27 31.56
C LEU A 1 29.87 -14.31 30.38
N GLY A 2 29.03 -14.48 29.34
CA GLY A 2 28.98 -13.55 28.20
C GLY A 2 28.17 -12.35 28.59
N PHE A 3 28.74 -11.15 28.55
CA PHE A 3 28.03 -9.89 28.63
C PHE A 3 27.23 -9.75 27.32
N LEU A 4 25.90 -9.95 27.39
CA LEU A 4 25.00 -9.47 26.35
C LEU A 4 25.00 -7.93 26.43
N ALA A 5 25.49 -7.27 25.39
CA ALA A 5 25.33 -5.85 25.26
C ALA A 5 23.85 -5.50 25.31
N PRO A 6 23.44 -4.44 26.01
CA PRO A 6 22.04 -4.04 26.02
C PRO A 6 21.58 -3.73 24.58
N PRO A 7 20.31 -4.06 24.23
CA PRO A 7 19.79 -3.74 22.91
C PRO A 7 19.90 -2.23 22.69
N VAL A 8 20.57 -1.85 21.61
CA VAL A 8 20.58 -0.44 21.17
C VAL A 8 19.15 -0.09 20.82
N SER A 9 18.52 0.74 21.65
CA SER A 9 17.20 1.30 21.35
C SER A 9 17.31 2.11 20.07
N ALA A 10 16.83 1.56 18.97
CA ALA A 10 16.76 2.31 17.72
C ALA A 10 15.85 3.52 17.93
N GLN A 11 16.38 4.71 17.62
CA GLN A 11 15.56 5.94 17.68
C GLN A 11 14.42 5.83 16.69
N PRO A 12 13.18 6.19 17.08
CA PRO A 12 12.04 6.14 16.16
C PRO A 12 12.33 6.99 14.92
N VAL A 13 12.01 6.45 13.76
CA VAL A 13 12.20 7.15 12.47
C VAL A 13 11.35 8.42 12.47
N LYS A 14 11.98 9.57 12.30
CA LYS A 14 11.29 10.87 12.35
C LYS A 14 10.67 11.21 10.99
N LEU A 15 9.53 11.88 11.01
CA LEU A 15 8.92 12.47 9.82
C LEU A 15 9.93 13.38 9.11
N THR A 16 10.03 13.22 7.80
CA THR A 16 10.90 14.04 6.94
C THR A 16 10.22 15.35 6.55
N PRO A 17 10.95 16.33 5.99
CA PRO A 17 10.34 17.54 5.44
C PRO A 17 9.22 17.27 4.43
N ASP A 18 9.26 16.14 3.69
CA ASP A 18 8.22 15.77 2.72
C ASP A 18 6.85 15.48 3.34
N HIS A 19 6.79 15.23 4.65
CA HIS A 19 5.53 15.04 5.37
C HIS A 19 4.88 16.36 5.82
N HIS A 20 5.48 17.49 5.53
CA HIS A 20 4.99 18.79 5.93
C HIS A 20 4.72 19.68 4.71
N PRO A 21 3.65 20.51 4.72
CA PRO A 21 3.42 21.47 3.65
C PRO A 21 4.65 22.36 3.46
N GLN A 22 5.08 22.56 2.21
CA GLN A 22 6.25 23.37 1.86
C GLN A 22 5.80 24.63 1.13
N LYS A 23 6.50 25.74 1.37
CA LYS A 23 6.21 27.02 0.71
C LYS A 23 6.39 26.87 -0.82
N GLY A 24 5.38 27.33 -1.57
CA GLY A 24 5.42 27.30 -3.04
C GLY A 24 5.00 25.95 -3.65
N VAL A 25 4.73 24.93 -2.85
CA VAL A 25 4.22 23.63 -3.34
C VAL A 25 2.69 23.72 -3.44
N PRO A 26 2.13 23.57 -4.65
CA PRO A 26 0.68 23.58 -4.84
C PRO A 26 0.06 22.32 -4.26
N GLN A 27 -1.05 22.49 -3.54
CA GLN A 27 -1.76 21.40 -2.88
C GLN A 27 -2.83 20.79 -3.78
N GLY A 28 -2.90 19.46 -3.81
CA GLY A 28 -3.96 18.73 -4.48
C GLY A 28 -5.28 18.76 -3.72
N THR A 29 -6.30 18.17 -4.33
CA THR A 29 -7.65 18.11 -3.77
C THR A 29 -7.98 16.68 -3.33
N LEU A 30 -8.44 16.53 -2.10
CA LEU A 30 -8.92 15.27 -1.54
C LEU A 30 -10.45 15.29 -1.47
N THR A 31 -11.11 14.34 -2.14
CA THR A 31 -12.57 14.20 -2.17
C THR A 31 -12.99 12.88 -1.55
N LYS A 32 -13.88 12.92 -0.56
CA LYS A 32 -14.48 11.72 0.04
C LYS A 32 -15.71 11.25 -0.74
N ILE A 33 -15.79 9.95 -0.99
CA ILE A 33 -16.97 9.26 -1.53
C ILE A 33 -17.50 8.34 -0.42
N PRO A 34 -18.58 8.73 0.24
CA PRO A 34 -19.14 7.95 1.34
C PRO A 34 -20.04 6.81 0.85
N LYS A 35 -20.13 5.76 1.64
CA LYS A 35 -21.15 4.68 1.52
C LYS A 35 -21.23 4.03 0.14
N TRP A 36 -20.11 3.86 -0.52
CA TRP A 36 -20.03 3.14 -1.78
C TRP A 36 -20.45 1.68 -1.59
N LYS A 37 -21.40 1.22 -2.39
CA LYS A 37 -21.89 -0.18 -2.37
C LYS A 37 -21.17 -0.96 -3.46
N SER A 38 -20.53 -2.07 -3.07
CA SER A 38 -19.84 -2.95 -4.01
C SER A 38 -20.78 -4.02 -4.57
N LYS A 39 -20.57 -4.37 -5.84
CA LYS A 39 -21.19 -5.51 -6.50
C LYS A 39 -20.31 -6.75 -6.35
N VAL A 40 -18.98 -6.59 -6.48
CA VAL A 40 -17.99 -7.68 -6.32
C VAL A 40 -17.99 -8.21 -4.89
N PHE A 41 -18.11 -7.31 -3.90
CA PHE A 41 -18.32 -7.66 -2.48
C PHE A 41 -19.77 -7.34 -2.10
N ALA A 42 -20.71 -8.07 -2.69
CA ALA A 42 -22.13 -7.86 -2.54
C ALA A 42 -22.57 -7.75 -1.06
N GLY A 43 -23.47 -6.81 -0.77
CA GLY A 43 -23.95 -6.56 0.60
C GLY A 43 -23.00 -5.73 1.47
N THR A 44 -21.88 -5.25 0.93
CA THR A 44 -20.97 -4.37 1.66
C THR A 44 -21.05 -2.92 1.18
N GLU A 45 -20.81 -2.00 2.10
CA GLU A 45 -20.58 -0.60 1.80
C GLU A 45 -19.28 -0.12 2.45
N ARG A 46 -18.68 0.95 1.90
CA ARG A 46 -17.40 1.53 2.39
C ARG A 46 -17.30 3.00 2.06
N ASP A 47 -16.47 3.71 2.81
CA ASP A 47 -15.99 5.03 2.46
C ASP A 47 -14.68 4.89 1.70
N TRP A 48 -14.45 5.76 0.71
CA TRP A 48 -13.18 5.87 0.02
C TRP A 48 -12.93 7.32 -0.41
N TRP A 49 -11.72 7.64 -0.83
CA TRP A 49 -11.31 9.00 -1.20
C TRP A 49 -10.50 8.99 -2.49
N ILE A 50 -10.59 10.09 -3.22
CA ILE A 50 -9.75 10.39 -4.37
C ILE A 50 -8.93 11.63 -4.04
N TYR A 51 -7.61 11.53 -4.17
CA TYR A 51 -6.71 12.66 -4.18
C TYR A 51 -6.28 12.95 -5.61
N VAL A 52 -6.40 14.21 -6.03
CA VAL A 52 -5.97 14.68 -7.36
C VAL A 52 -4.92 15.77 -7.16
N PRO A 53 -3.67 15.57 -7.61
CA PRO A 53 -2.62 16.57 -7.46
C PRO A 53 -2.92 17.81 -8.29
N ALA A 54 -2.47 18.98 -7.82
CA ALA A 54 -2.67 20.25 -8.52
C ALA A 54 -2.07 20.28 -9.94
N GLN A 55 -1.06 19.44 -10.20
CA GLN A 55 -0.40 19.31 -11.50
C GLN A 55 -1.16 18.42 -12.50
N TYR A 56 -2.28 17.82 -12.09
CA TYR A 56 -3.08 16.99 -12.99
C TYR A 56 -3.59 17.77 -14.20
N LYS A 57 -3.53 17.14 -15.38
CA LYS A 57 -4.08 17.66 -16.64
C LYS A 57 -4.91 16.58 -17.31
N ALA A 58 -6.12 16.92 -17.74
CA ALA A 58 -7.05 15.94 -18.32
C ALA A 58 -6.59 15.37 -19.68
N ASP A 59 -5.73 16.08 -20.40
CA ASP A 59 -5.13 15.65 -21.67
C ASP A 59 -3.98 14.66 -21.51
N LYS A 60 -3.50 14.42 -20.28
CA LYS A 60 -2.40 13.49 -19.99
C LYS A 60 -2.83 12.42 -18.98
N PRO A 61 -2.67 11.13 -19.32
CA PRO A 61 -2.99 10.05 -18.39
C PRO A 61 -2.15 10.14 -17.12
N ALA A 62 -2.81 10.24 -15.96
CA ALA A 62 -2.15 10.24 -14.65
C ALA A 62 -1.78 8.82 -14.22
N ALA A 63 -0.65 8.67 -13.53
CA ALA A 63 -0.36 7.46 -12.77
C ALA A 63 -1.39 7.26 -11.64
N VAL A 64 -1.52 6.04 -11.14
CA VAL A 64 -2.47 5.70 -10.07
C VAL A 64 -1.75 4.99 -8.93
N MET A 65 -2.09 5.36 -7.70
CA MET A 65 -1.69 4.58 -6.53
C MET A 65 -2.89 4.35 -5.62
N VAL A 66 -3.17 3.07 -5.36
CA VAL A 66 -4.28 2.62 -4.51
C VAL A 66 -3.75 2.32 -3.11
N PHE A 67 -4.50 2.71 -2.08
CA PHE A 67 -4.17 2.51 -0.67
C PHE A 67 -5.30 1.78 0.03
N GLN A 68 -5.02 0.63 0.65
CA GLN A 68 -5.93 -0.08 1.54
C GLN A 68 -5.95 0.59 2.92
N ASP A 69 -7.07 0.44 3.67
CA ASP A 69 -7.30 1.19 4.91
C ASP A 69 -7.22 2.71 4.70
N GLY A 70 -7.87 3.18 3.64
CA GLY A 70 -7.73 4.51 3.08
C GLY A 70 -7.89 5.67 4.07
N HIS A 71 -8.70 5.48 5.13
CA HIS A 71 -8.91 6.48 6.18
C HIS A 71 -7.62 6.89 6.91
N ASP A 72 -6.61 6.02 6.98
CA ASP A 72 -5.36 6.32 7.64
C ASP A 72 -4.37 7.05 6.71
N TYR A 73 -4.35 6.67 5.45
CA TYR A 73 -3.47 7.26 4.43
C TYR A 73 -3.95 8.62 3.91
N ALA A 74 -5.27 8.83 3.82
CA ALA A 74 -5.88 10.06 3.32
C ALA A 74 -5.74 11.28 4.25
N ARG A 75 -5.15 11.11 5.44
CA ARG A 75 -5.00 12.18 6.44
C ARG A 75 -3.84 13.10 6.11
N THR A 76 -3.97 14.36 6.51
CA THR A 76 -2.87 15.35 6.52
C THR A 76 -2.08 15.35 7.83
N THR A 77 -2.48 14.52 8.78
CA THR A 77 -1.86 14.33 10.11
C THR A 77 -1.49 12.86 10.31
N GLY A 78 -0.82 12.52 11.40
CA GLY A 78 -0.33 11.16 11.66
C GLY A 78 0.99 10.88 10.94
N ASN A 79 1.28 9.59 10.69
CA ASN A 79 2.58 9.18 10.16
C ASN A 79 2.64 9.11 8.63
N TRP A 80 1.52 8.85 7.94
CA TRP A 80 1.51 8.67 6.49
C TRP A 80 1.45 9.97 5.69
N ARG A 81 0.45 10.81 5.96
CA ARG A 81 0.24 12.11 5.31
C ARG A 81 0.36 12.08 3.79
N VAL A 82 -0.19 11.04 3.16
CA VAL A 82 0.01 10.78 1.72
C VAL A 82 -0.32 11.98 0.84
N PRO A 83 -1.41 12.74 1.03
CA PRO A 83 -1.68 13.92 0.22
C PRO A 83 -0.52 14.93 0.23
N THR A 84 0.01 15.25 1.41
CA THR A 84 1.14 16.18 1.57
C THR A 84 2.43 15.62 0.97
N VAL A 85 2.70 14.33 1.17
CA VAL A 85 3.87 13.67 0.58
C VAL A 85 3.78 13.69 -0.94
N PHE A 86 2.61 13.41 -1.51
CA PHE A 86 2.38 13.46 -2.96
C PHE A 86 2.59 14.87 -3.51
N ASP A 87 2.01 15.91 -2.87
CA ASP A 87 2.21 17.29 -3.26
C ASP A 87 3.71 17.62 -3.41
N ASN A 88 4.49 17.28 -2.36
CA ASN A 88 5.91 17.58 -2.31
C ASN A 88 6.72 16.78 -3.35
N LEU A 89 6.48 15.46 -3.46
CA LEU A 89 7.26 14.60 -4.38
C LEU A 89 6.92 14.86 -5.84
N ILE A 90 5.66 15.12 -6.18
CA ILE A 90 5.24 15.46 -7.53
C ILE A 90 5.82 16.82 -7.93
N HIS A 91 5.79 17.81 -7.03
CA HIS A 91 6.38 19.13 -7.28
C HIS A 91 7.88 19.07 -7.52
N LYS A 92 8.60 18.20 -6.79
CA LYS A 92 10.05 17.96 -6.96
C LYS A 92 10.41 17.15 -8.20
N GLY A 93 9.42 16.51 -8.84
CA GLY A 93 9.67 15.57 -9.94
C GLY A 93 10.22 14.20 -9.50
N ASP A 94 10.12 13.88 -8.21
CA ASP A 94 10.57 12.61 -7.64
C ASP A 94 9.62 11.45 -7.95
N MET A 95 8.38 11.75 -8.32
CA MET A 95 7.37 10.80 -8.80
C MET A 95 6.49 11.44 -9.88
N PRO A 96 5.81 10.65 -10.73
CA PRO A 96 4.90 11.17 -11.74
C PRO A 96 3.67 11.83 -11.11
N VAL A 97 2.95 12.64 -11.91
CA VAL A 97 1.60 13.09 -11.54
C VAL A 97 0.75 11.86 -11.27
N THR A 98 0.37 11.63 -10.01
CA THR A 98 -0.26 10.40 -9.53
C THR A 98 -1.56 10.72 -8.79
N ILE A 99 -2.67 10.13 -9.25
CA ILE A 99 -3.94 10.17 -8.53
C ILE A 99 -3.90 9.12 -7.43
N GLY A 100 -4.18 9.52 -6.19
CA GLY A 100 -4.30 8.64 -5.02
C GLY A 100 -5.74 8.16 -4.85
N VAL A 101 -5.91 6.84 -4.65
CA VAL A 101 -7.23 6.22 -4.39
C VAL A 101 -7.15 5.50 -3.05
N PHE A 102 -7.86 6.00 -2.05
CA PHE A 102 -7.80 5.52 -0.66
C PHE A 102 -9.08 4.79 -0.32
N ILE A 103 -9.00 3.49 0.01
CA ILE A 103 -10.18 2.63 0.11
C ILE A 103 -10.23 1.96 1.48
N ASN A 104 -11.34 2.14 2.18
CA ASN A 104 -11.62 1.37 3.38
C ASN A 104 -12.16 -0.03 3.03
N PRO A 105 -11.94 -1.03 3.89
CA PRO A 105 -12.60 -2.31 3.74
C PRO A 105 -14.12 -2.16 3.83
N GLY A 106 -14.83 -3.09 3.21
CA GLY A 106 -16.28 -3.12 3.26
C GLY A 106 -16.84 -3.54 4.61
N HIS A 107 -18.05 -3.09 4.90
CA HIS A 107 -18.85 -3.54 6.03
C HIS A 107 -20.32 -3.76 5.60
N ASN A 108 -21.05 -4.55 6.35
CA ASN A 108 -22.43 -4.92 6.04
C ASN A 108 -23.51 -3.94 6.59
N GLY A 109 -23.11 -2.73 6.97
CA GLY A 109 -24.02 -1.71 7.52
C GLY A 109 -24.42 -1.90 8.99
N LYS A 110 -24.19 -3.04 9.62
CA LYS A 110 -24.57 -3.30 11.02
C LYS A 110 -23.69 -2.59 12.04
N TYR A 111 -22.52 -2.15 11.64
CA TYR A 111 -21.60 -1.39 12.47
C TYR A 111 -21.14 -0.15 11.71
N LYS A 112 -21.44 1.04 12.23
CA LYS A 112 -20.67 2.23 11.88
C LYS A 112 -19.32 2.08 12.58
N PRO A 113 -18.23 1.86 11.87
CA PRO A 113 -16.99 1.54 12.52
C PRO A 113 -16.40 2.80 13.14
N GLN A 114 -16.36 2.84 14.45
CA GLN A 114 -15.41 3.73 15.14
C GLN A 114 -13.96 3.26 14.91
N ASN A 115 -13.80 2.02 14.54
CA ASN A 115 -12.51 1.40 14.20
C ASN A 115 -12.64 0.61 12.90
N PRO A 116 -12.25 1.19 11.75
CA PRO A 116 -12.36 0.55 10.44
C PRO A 116 -11.60 -0.77 10.29
N TRP A 117 -10.53 -0.99 11.07
CA TRP A 117 -9.78 -2.26 11.03
C TRP A 117 -10.52 -3.46 11.63
N ARG A 118 -11.51 -3.20 12.49
CA ARG A 118 -12.31 -4.25 13.14
C ARG A 118 -13.61 -4.55 12.43
N VAL A 119 -13.85 -3.92 11.27
CA VAL A 119 -15.13 -4.06 10.60
C VAL A 119 -15.13 -5.20 9.64
N SER A 120 -16.04 -5.97 9.87
CA SER A 120 -16.75 -7.05 9.23
C SER A 120 -16.07 -7.74 8.05
N ASN A 121 -15.68 -7.06 6.98
CA ASN A 121 -15.23 -7.75 5.75
C ASN A 121 -13.72 -7.63 5.49
N ARG A 122 -12.97 -6.89 6.31
CA ARG A 122 -11.55 -6.56 6.04
C ARG A 122 -10.69 -7.80 5.81
N SER A 123 -10.74 -8.78 6.71
CA SER A 123 -9.92 -9.99 6.54
C SER A 123 -10.35 -10.81 5.34
N PHE A 124 -11.66 -10.88 5.05
CA PHE A 124 -12.13 -11.57 3.86
C PHE A 124 -11.64 -10.89 2.57
N GLU A 125 -11.73 -9.55 2.49
CA GLU A 125 -11.32 -8.80 1.31
C GLU A 125 -9.80 -8.78 1.11
N TYR A 126 -9.04 -8.65 2.20
CA TYR A 126 -7.61 -8.37 2.13
C TYR A 126 -6.73 -9.60 2.23
N ASP A 127 -7.09 -10.57 3.07
CA ASP A 127 -6.25 -11.75 3.33
C ASP A 127 -6.59 -12.94 2.44
N THR A 128 -7.68 -12.90 1.66
CA THR A 128 -8.04 -13.98 0.74
C THR A 128 -7.13 -13.96 -0.49
N LEU A 129 -6.51 -15.10 -0.80
CA LEU A 129 -5.59 -15.26 -1.93
C LEU A 129 -6.38 -15.54 -3.22
N SER A 130 -6.94 -14.50 -3.81
CA SER A 130 -7.71 -14.58 -5.05
C SER A 130 -7.67 -13.25 -5.81
N ASP A 131 -8.16 -13.26 -7.04
CA ASP A 131 -8.29 -12.07 -7.89
C ASP A 131 -9.46 -11.16 -7.49
N GLN A 132 -10.29 -11.55 -6.53
CA GLN A 132 -11.54 -10.86 -6.22
C GLN A 132 -11.33 -9.38 -5.86
N TYR A 133 -10.31 -9.07 -5.05
CA TYR A 133 -10.03 -7.68 -4.71
C TYR A 133 -9.48 -6.89 -5.92
N ALA A 134 -8.69 -7.54 -6.76
CA ALA A 134 -8.23 -6.92 -8.00
C ALA A 134 -9.41 -6.63 -8.94
N ARG A 135 -10.37 -7.55 -9.07
CA ARG A 135 -11.61 -7.32 -9.82
C ARG A 135 -12.43 -6.15 -9.25
N PHE A 136 -12.57 -6.08 -7.93
CA PHE A 136 -13.22 -4.93 -7.29
C PHE A 136 -12.57 -3.60 -7.70
N LEU A 137 -11.23 -3.53 -7.72
CA LEU A 137 -10.53 -2.34 -8.17
C LEU A 137 -10.76 -2.05 -9.66
N LEU A 138 -10.65 -3.07 -10.51
CA LEU A 138 -10.66 -2.92 -11.96
C LEU A 138 -12.06 -2.79 -12.56
N GLU A 139 -13.07 -3.40 -11.94
CA GLU A 139 -14.45 -3.41 -12.44
C GLU A 139 -15.32 -2.31 -11.80
N GLU A 140 -14.95 -1.81 -10.61
CA GLU A 140 -15.76 -0.82 -9.89
C GLU A 140 -15.02 0.48 -9.61
N ILE A 141 -13.91 0.44 -8.87
CA ILE A 141 -13.29 1.66 -8.32
C ILE A 141 -12.57 2.46 -9.39
N LEU A 142 -11.67 1.84 -10.16
CA LEU A 142 -10.92 2.57 -11.20
C LEU A 142 -11.83 3.07 -12.34
N PRO A 143 -12.86 2.34 -12.80
CA PRO A 143 -13.84 2.88 -13.73
C PRO A 143 -14.58 4.10 -13.18
N GLU A 144 -14.94 4.13 -11.88
CA GLU A 144 -15.59 5.29 -11.26
C GLU A 144 -14.67 6.52 -11.22
N VAL A 145 -13.38 6.31 -10.88
CA VAL A 145 -12.37 7.38 -10.98
C VAL A 145 -12.19 7.83 -12.43
N GLY A 146 -12.16 6.88 -13.37
CA GLY A 146 -11.98 7.11 -14.81
C GLY A 146 -13.10 7.91 -15.49
N ARG A 147 -14.29 7.97 -14.88
CA ARG A 147 -15.38 8.85 -15.37
C ARG A 147 -15.04 10.33 -15.27
N LYS A 148 -14.16 10.70 -14.35
CA LYS A 148 -13.81 12.10 -14.03
C LYS A 148 -12.37 12.47 -14.39
N TYR A 149 -11.48 11.47 -14.37
CA TYR A 149 -10.04 11.69 -14.51
C TYR A 149 -9.44 10.73 -15.53
N ASN A 150 -8.54 11.23 -16.34
CA ASN A 150 -7.80 10.44 -17.32
C ASN A 150 -6.71 9.64 -16.57
N LEU A 151 -6.93 8.35 -16.41
CA LEU A 151 -6.01 7.42 -15.75
C LEU A 151 -5.19 6.64 -16.79
N THR A 152 -3.96 6.32 -16.45
CA THR A 152 -3.12 5.46 -17.28
C THR A 152 -3.62 4.01 -17.29
N ASP A 153 -3.46 3.33 -18.43
CA ASP A 153 -3.65 1.87 -18.54
C ASP A 153 -2.32 1.11 -18.44
N ASP A 154 -1.18 1.81 -18.41
CA ASP A 154 0.13 1.19 -18.23
C ASP A 154 0.28 0.63 -16.80
N PRO A 155 0.44 -0.71 -16.63
CA PRO A 155 0.61 -1.33 -15.33
C PRO A 155 1.91 -0.90 -14.62
N ASN A 156 2.92 -0.42 -15.36
CA ASN A 156 4.14 0.14 -14.76
C ASN A 156 3.91 1.51 -14.10
N ARG A 157 2.79 2.14 -14.41
CA ARG A 157 2.37 3.42 -13.83
C ARG A 157 1.19 3.26 -12.85
N ARG A 158 0.90 2.01 -12.42
CA ARG A 158 -0.09 1.70 -11.39
C ARG A 158 0.58 1.04 -10.20
N ALA A 159 0.40 1.64 -9.03
CA ALA A 159 0.96 1.18 -7.75
C ALA A 159 -0.16 0.86 -6.75
N ILE A 160 0.16 0.02 -5.78
CA ILE A 160 -0.76 -0.36 -4.71
C ILE A 160 -0.02 -0.48 -3.37
N CYS A 161 -0.64 -0.01 -2.30
CA CYS A 161 -0.02 0.13 -0.98
C CYS A 161 -0.95 -0.31 0.13
N GLY A 162 -0.40 -0.92 1.16
CA GLY A 162 -1.11 -1.20 2.40
C GLY A 162 -0.22 -1.69 3.51
N ALA A 163 -0.77 -1.69 4.72
CA ALA A 163 -0.15 -2.19 5.93
C ALA A 163 -0.88 -3.42 6.45
N SER A 164 -0.15 -4.38 7.04
CA SER A 164 -0.72 -5.58 7.67
C SER A 164 -1.51 -6.41 6.63
N SER A 165 -2.79 -6.69 6.86
CA SER A 165 -3.66 -7.30 5.86
C SER A 165 -3.72 -6.48 4.56
N GLY A 166 -3.62 -5.13 4.64
CA GLY A 166 -3.50 -4.28 3.45
C GLY A 166 -2.21 -4.53 2.67
N GLY A 167 -1.13 -4.90 3.35
CA GLY A 167 0.15 -5.23 2.72
C GLY A 167 0.09 -6.51 1.89
N ILE A 168 -0.48 -7.59 2.43
CA ILE A 168 -0.70 -8.82 1.65
C ILE A 168 -1.74 -8.61 0.55
N CYS A 169 -2.80 -7.83 0.78
CA CYS A 169 -3.77 -7.46 -0.25
C CYS A 169 -3.08 -6.80 -1.44
N SER A 170 -2.19 -5.84 -1.18
CA SER A 170 -1.42 -5.15 -2.23
C SER A 170 -0.56 -6.10 -3.05
N TRP A 171 0.10 -7.05 -2.40
CA TRP A 171 0.84 -8.10 -3.08
C TRP A 171 -0.10 -8.99 -3.89
N THR A 172 -1.20 -9.47 -3.31
CA THR A 172 -2.17 -10.36 -3.97
C THR A 172 -2.72 -9.73 -5.24
N VAL A 173 -3.10 -8.45 -5.21
CA VAL A 173 -3.59 -7.73 -6.40
C VAL A 173 -2.55 -7.74 -7.53
N ALA A 174 -1.30 -7.40 -7.25
CA ALA A 174 -0.25 -7.39 -8.27
C ALA A 174 0.13 -8.81 -8.71
N TRP A 175 0.08 -9.77 -7.81
CA TRP A 175 0.33 -11.19 -8.11
C TRP A 175 -0.71 -11.78 -9.07
N GLU A 176 -1.99 -11.54 -8.82
CA GLU A 176 -3.10 -12.03 -9.64
C GLU A 176 -3.23 -11.24 -10.96
N ARG A 177 -2.98 -9.92 -10.92
CA ARG A 177 -3.17 -9.02 -12.07
C ARG A 177 -1.92 -8.17 -12.36
N PRO A 178 -0.79 -8.82 -12.74
CA PRO A 178 0.45 -8.11 -13.12
C PRO A 178 0.31 -7.34 -14.46
N ASP A 179 -0.76 -7.60 -15.21
CA ASP A 179 -1.19 -6.83 -16.36
C ASP A 179 -1.83 -5.48 -15.98
N ALA A 180 -2.23 -5.31 -14.71
CA ALA A 180 -2.89 -4.10 -14.22
C ALA A 180 -2.06 -3.34 -13.18
N PHE A 181 -1.31 -4.01 -12.31
CA PHE A 181 -0.48 -3.42 -11.25
C PHE A 181 0.89 -4.05 -11.18
N ARG A 182 1.95 -3.23 -11.20
CA ARG A 182 3.34 -3.70 -11.15
C ARG A 182 4.20 -3.08 -10.07
N LYS A 183 3.67 -2.19 -9.25
CA LYS A 183 4.39 -1.57 -8.14
C LYS A 183 3.66 -1.82 -6.82
N VAL A 184 4.33 -2.46 -5.88
CA VAL A 184 3.77 -2.83 -4.57
C VAL A 184 4.56 -2.16 -3.45
N LEU A 185 3.87 -1.53 -2.52
CA LEU A 185 4.38 -1.08 -1.24
C LEU A 185 3.63 -1.84 -0.14
N SER A 186 4.31 -2.79 0.49
CA SER A 186 3.77 -3.58 1.60
C SER A 186 4.55 -3.29 2.87
N THR A 187 3.88 -2.82 3.89
CA THR A 187 4.47 -2.55 5.20
C THR A 187 3.85 -3.46 6.25
N ILE A 188 4.65 -4.01 7.15
CA ILE A 188 4.20 -4.94 8.20
C ILE A 188 3.21 -6.00 7.64
N GLY A 189 3.51 -6.53 6.45
CA GLY A 189 2.57 -7.33 5.65
C GLY A 189 2.20 -8.66 6.31
N SER A 190 0.91 -9.00 6.33
CA SER A 190 0.38 -10.22 6.96
C SER A 190 0.62 -11.47 6.10
N PHE A 191 1.88 -11.74 5.72
CA PHE A 191 2.24 -12.97 5.02
C PHE A 191 2.25 -14.22 5.93
N THR A 192 1.41 -14.19 6.95
CA THR A 192 1.16 -15.22 7.95
C THR A 192 -0.08 -16.03 7.62
N ASN A 193 -0.46 -16.99 8.48
CA ASN A 193 -1.59 -17.89 8.23
C ASN A 193 -2.92 -17.32 8.75
N ILE A 194 -3.29 -16.09 8.33
CA ILE A 194 -4.65 -15.59 8.57
C ILE A 194 -5.63 -16.32 7.64
N ARG A 195 -5.33 -16.29 6.32
CA ARG A 195 -6.09 -16.99 5.26
C ARG A 195 -5.16 -17.63 4.22
N GLY A 196 -4.05 -18.22 4.67
CA GLY A 196 -3.12 -18.90 3.78
C GLY A 196 -1.96 -18.05 3.26
N GLY A 197 -1.78 -16.80 3.69
CA GLY A 197 -0.74 -15.87 3.20
C GLY A 197 0.69 -16.40 3.34
N HIS A 198 0.94 -17.29 4.30
CA HIS A 198 2.22 -17.95 4.52
C HIS A 198 2.67 -18.83 3.34
N ALA A 199 1.80 -19.13 2.37
CA ALA A 199 2.12 -19.90 1.18
C ALA A 199 2.84 -19.09 0.09
N TYR A 200 2.75 -17.75 0.10
CA TYR A 200 3.33 -16.90 -0.94
C TYR A 200 4.84 -17.11 -1.20
N PRO A 201 5.71 -17.26 -0.19
CA PRO A 201 7.12 -17.55 -0.45
C PRO A 201 7.33 -18.81 -1.31
N ASN A 202 6.47 -19.82 -1.14
CA ASN A 202 6.53 -21.04 -1.95
C ASN A 202 5.96 -20.82 -3.36
N PHE A 203 4.87 -20.07 -3.51
CA PHE A 203 4.31 -19.73 -4.81
C PHE A 203 5.31 -18.92 -5.64
N ILE A 204 5.94 -17.91 -5.04
CA ILE A 204 6.98 -17.09 -5.69
C ILE A 204 8.11 -17.99 -6.23
N ARG A 205 8.63 -18.91 -5.41
CA ARG A 205 9.74 -19.79 -5.80
C ARG A 205 9.39 -20.77 -6.93
N LYS A 206 8.13 -21.18 -7.04
CA LYS A 206 7.64 -22.18 -8.00
C LYS A 206 7.01 -21.58 -9.26
N THR A 207 6.86 -20.25 -9.33
CA THR A 207 6.24 -19.56 -10.46
C THR A 207 7.28 -18.73 -11.20
N ALA A 208 7.20 -18.66 -12.51
CA ALA A 208 8.02 -17.75 -13.30
C ALA A 208 7.87 -16.30 -12.78
N ARG A 209 8.98 -15.56 -12.74
CA ARG A 209 8.99 -14.18 -12.24
C ARG A 209 7.97 -13.32 -12.98
N LYS A 210 7.07 -12.72 -12.23
CA LYS A 210 6.14 -11.69 -12.74
C LYS A 210 6.82 -10.31 -12.72
N PRO A 211 6.47 -9.38 -13.62
CA PRO A 211 7.12 -8.07 -13.72
C PRO A 211 6.63 -7.11 -12.62
N ILE A 212 6.84 -7.48 -11.37
CA ILE A 212 6.39 -6.71 -10.18
C ILE A 212 7.62 -6.16 -9.46
N ARG A 213 7.59 -4.86 -9.13
CA ARG A 213 8.54 -4.19 -8.25
C ARG A 213 7.95 -4.09 -6.86
N VAL A 214 8.71 -4.46 -5.82
CA VAL A 214 8.19 -4.59 -4.46
C VAL A 214 9.06 -3.86 -3.46
N TRP A 215 8.47 -2.93 -2.71
CA TRP A 215 9.02 -2.44 -1.46
C TRP A 215 8.35 -3.19 -0.31
N LEU A 216 9.13 -3.88 0.49
CA LEU A 216 8.71 -4.51 1.74
C LEU A 216 9.31 -3.75 2.91
N GLN A 217 8.54 -3.53 3.97
CA GLN A 217 9.04 -3.05 5.25
C GLN A 217 8.42 -3.87 6.38
N ASP A 218 9.23 -4.23 7.35
CA ASP A 218 8.77 -4.85 8.60
C ASP A 218 9.68 -4.48 9.76
N GLY A 219 9.26 -4.79 10.98
CA GLY A 219 10.00 -4.56 12.21
C GLY A 219 10.29 -5.85 12.98
N ARG A 220 11.47 -5.90 13.64
CA ARG A 220 11.89 -7.07 14.45
C ARG A 220 10.97 -7.32 15.64
N ASN A 221 10.27 -6.29 16.12
CA ASN A 221 9.35 -6.37 17.25
C ASN A 221 7.89 -6.41 16.80
N ASP A 222 7.64 -6.82 15.55
CA ASP A 222 6.29 -7.02 15.04
C ASP A 222 5.62 -8.25 15.68
N LEU A 223 4.36 -8.49 15.36
CA LEU A 223 3.51 -9.54 15.96
C LEU A 223 4.12 -10.93 15.82
N ASP A 224 4.00 -11.69 16.90
CA ASP A 224 4.15 -13.15 16.94
C ASP A 224 2.96 -13.73 17.71
N ASN A 225 2.09 -14.47 17.03
CA ASN A 225 0.83 -14.95 17.60
C ASN A 225 0.35 -16.24 16.92
N VAL A 226 -0.89 -16.66 17.19
CA VAL A 226 -1.51 -17.90 16.63
C VAL A 226 -1.48 -17.98 15.09
N HIS A 227 -1.38 -16.85 14.38
CA HIS A 227 -1.28 -16.83 12.92
C HIS A 227 0.16 -16.96 12.41
N GLY A 228 1.15 -16.80 13.26
CA GLY A 228 2.56 -16.87 12.98
C GLY A 228 3.32 -15.61 13.38
N SER A 229 4.60 -15.56 13.02
CA SER A 229 5.49 -14.43 13.25
C SER A 229 5.58 -13.56 11.99
N TRP A 230 5.20 -12.27 12.09
CA TRP A 230 5.30 -11.31 10.98
C TRP A 230 6.73 -11.07 10.54
N PRO A 231 7.70 -10.86 11.47
CA PRO A 231 9.12 -10.73 11.11
C PRO A 231 9.62 -11.87 10.23
N ILE A 232 9.42 -13.11 10.69
CA ILE A 232 9.86 -14.31 9.96
C ILE A 232 9.11 -14.43 8.62
N ALA A 233 7.82 -14.11 8.57
CA ALA A 233 7.03 -14.19 7.35
C ALA A 233 7.53 -13.19 6.28
N ASN A 234 7.83 -11.96 6.66
CA ASN A 234 8.37 -10.94 5.75
C ASN A 234 9.81 -11.22 5.32
N GLU A 235 10.66 -11.77 6.20
CA GLU A 235 12.00 -12.28 5.82
C GLU A 235 11.90 -13.41 4.79
N ARG A 236 10.96 -14.35 4.95
CA ARG A 236 10.69 -15.42 3.97
C ARG A 236 10.20 -14.88 2.64
N MET A 237 9.36 -13.84 2.65
CA MET A 237 8.95 -13.13 1.43
C MET A 237 10.16 -12.52 0.73
N ALA A 238 11.00 -11.77 1.44
CA ALA A 238 12.21 -11.17 0.89
C ALA A 238 13.16 -12.23 0.31
N ALA A 239 13.36 -13.34 1.02
CA ALA A 239 14.19 -14.46 0.55
C ALA A 239 13.64 -15.12 -0.73
N ALA A 240 12.30 -15.24 -0.86
CA ALA A 240 11.67 -15.80 -2.06
C ALA A 240 11.77 -14.83 -3.25
N LEU A 241 11.56 -13.53 -3.03
CA LEU A 241 11.73 -12.49 -4.05
C LEU A 241 13.18 -12.44 -4.56
N LYS A 242 14.16 -12.53 -3.65
CA LYS A 242 15.58 -12.62 -4.00
C LYS A 242 15.86 -13.85 -4.86
N TYR A 243 15.38 -15.01 -4.45
CA TYR A 243 15.56 -16.27 -5.19
C TYR A 243 15.08 -16.19 -6.64
N GLN A 244 13.92 -15.58 -6.87
CA GLN A 244 13.34 -15.42 -8.21
C GLN A 244 13.84 -14.18 -8.98
N GLY A 245 14.75 -13.40 -8.39
CA GLY A 245 15.33 -12.22 -9.04
C GLY A 245 14.35 -11.07 -9.25
N TYR A 246 13.36 -10.90 -8.35
CA TYR A 246 12.47 -9.74 -8.39
C TYR A 246 13.23 -8.44 -8.15
N ASP A 247 12.72 -7.36 -8.70
CA ASP A 247 13.13 -6.00 -8.35
C ASP A 247 12.45 -5.63 -7.01
N TYR A 248 13.17 -5.81 -5.90
CA TYR A 248 12.62 -5.60 -4.56
C TYR A 248 13.60 -4.85 -3.64
N LYS A 249 13.04 -4.19 -2.65
CA LYS A 249 13.78 -3.66 -1.49
C LYS A 249 13.07 -4.14 -0.23
N PHE A 250 13.85 -4.63 0.74
CA PHE A 250 13.36 -5.00 2.07
C PHE A 250 14.01 -4.11 3.11
N VAL A 251 13.21 -3.32 3.81
CA VAL A 251 13.63 -2.46 4.92
C VAL A 251 13.18 -3.12 6.21
N TYR A 252 14.15 -3.54 7.01
CA TYR A 252 13.92 -4.26 8.26
C TYR A 252 14.40 -3.41 9.43
N THR A 253 13.47 -2.95 10.24
CA THR A 253 13.67 -1.99 11.33
C THR A 253 13.55 -2.68 12.70
N ASP A 254 13.66 -1.93 13.78
CA ASP A 254 13.36 -2.43 15.14
C ASP A 254 11.90 -2.11 15.55
N GLY A 255 11.04 -1.71 14.62
CA GLY A 255 9.66 -1.35 14.84
C GLY A 255 8.75 -2.51 15.24
N ALA A 256 7.53 -2.15 15.64
CA ALA A 256 6.44 -3.05 15.99
C ALA A 256 5.31 -2.92 14.96
N HIS A 257 4.16 -3.60 15.20
CA HIS A 257 3.01 -3.62 14.29
C HIS A 257 2.24 -2.29 14.28
N ASN A 258 2.86 -1.25 13.74
CA ASN A 258 2.27 0.09 13.63
C ASN A 258 2.92 0.91 12.52
N SER A 259 2.44 2.14 12.28
CA SER A 259 2.94 3.04 11.25
C SER A 259 4.12 3.92 11.66
N ASN A 260 4.67 3.76 12.87
CA ASN A 260 5.66 4.69 13.40
C ASN A 260 6.97 4.72 12.62
N GLU A 261 7.32 3.63 11.95
CA GLU A 261 8.50 3.54 11.11
C GLU A 261 8.16 3.55 9.62
N ALA A 262 7.12 2.81 9.25
CA ALA A 262 6.70 2.70 7.86
C ALA A 262 6.22 4.05 7.28
N GLY A 263 5.48 4.84 8.06
CA GLY A 263 5.00 6.16 7.65
C GLY A 263 6.15 7.11 7.30
N PRO A 264 7.12 7.36 8.19
CA PRO A 264 8.29 8.18 7.91
C PRO A 264 9.13 7.72 6.70
N LEU A 265 9.11 6.43 6.37
CA LEU A 265 9.80 5.87 5.22
C LEU A 265 9.03 6.04 3.89
N LEU A 266 7.78 6.49 3.94
CA LEU A 266 6.94 6.62 2.73
C LEU A 266 7.59 7.44 1.61
N PRO A 267 8.19 8.62 1.83
CA PRO A 267 8.82 9.39 0.76
C PRO A 267 9.98 8.64 0.08
N GLU A 268 10.79 7.91 0.86
CA GLU A 268 11.88 7.08 0.33
C GLU A 268 11.31 5.91 -0.49
N ALA A 269 10.27 5.23 0.02
CA ALA A 269 9.62 4.13 -0.66
C ALA A 269 9.03 4.56 -2.01
N LEU A 270 8.38 5.73 -2.04
CA LEU A 270 7.82 6.29 -3.28
C LEU A 270 8.91 6.64 -4.30
N ARG A 271 10.00 7.32 -3.89
CA ARG A 271 11.14 7.59 -4.77
C ARG A 271 11.72 6.30 -5.36
N TRP A 272 11.85 5.27 -4.53
CA TRP A 272 12.36 3.99 -4.99
C TRP A 272 11.40 3.27 -5.95
N LEU A 273 10.09 3.27 -5.67
CA LEU A 273 9.09 2.66 -6.55
C LEU A 273 9.00 3.37 -7.91
N TRP A 274 9.13 4.70 -7.92
CA TRP A 274 9.00 5.53 -9.11
C TRP A 274 10.34 5.96 -9.72
N ARG A 275 11.48 5.41 -9.30
CA ARG A 275 12.85 5.87 -9.65
C ARG A 275 13.19 5.94 -11.14
N ASP A 276 12.36 5.35 -11.99
CA ASP A 276 12.56 5.29 -13.44
C ASP A 276 11.37 5.80 -14.25
N TRP A 277 10.44 6.49 -13.61
CA TRP A 277 9.19 6.93 -14.23
C TRP A 277 9.38 7.90 -15.40
N ASN A 278 10.50 8.60 -15.47
CA ASN A 278 10.86 9.59 -16.48
C ASN A 278 12.00 9.12 -17.42
N LYS A 279 12.35 7.83 -17.38
CA LYS A 279 13.47 7.26 -18.16
C LYS A 279 13.00 6.56 -19.45
N THR A 280 11.82 6.85 -19.93
CA THR A 280 11.30 6.34 -21.23
C THR A 280 11.59 7.30 -22.36
#